data_2c19172e1f3d0726db65eedb01edb203
#
_entry.id   2c19172e1f3d0726db65eedb01edb203
#
_cell.length_a   1.000
_cell.length_b   1.000
_cell.length_c   1.000
_cell.angle_alpha   90.00
_cell.angle_beta   90.00
_cell.angle_gamma   90.00
#
_symmetry.space_group_name_H-M   'P 1'
#
loop_
_entity.id
_entity.type
_entity.pdbx_description
1 polymer ?
#
loop_
_entity_poly.entity_id
_entity_poly.type
_entity_poly.pdbx_seq_one_letter_code
_entity_poly.pdbx_strand_id
1 'polypeptide(L)'
;MKEIYQLNKEELFRTCGNPEGLTTTDAKERLQTYGENTLVEQKKQSVASVFFHQFADLLVIILIAAAIVSMASGNIESTIVIFAVIIMNAILGTIQYVKAEKSLDSLKELSAPKAKVLRDGIKQEIASKDIVPGDILLLEAGDMIVADGRIIENFSLQVNESSLTGESTNVDKDDSDITEDVALGDRIN
;
A
#
# COMPACT_ATOMS: atom_id res chain seq x y z
N MET A 1 -21.21 18.96 -5.05
CA MET A 1 -19.86 19.38 -5.46
C MET A 1 -19.50 18.45 -6.61
N LYS A 2 -19.01 18.97 -7.73
CA LYS A 2 -18.62 18.10 -8.84
C LYS A 2 -17.41 17.24 -8.41
N GLU A 3 -17.43 15.97 -8.80
CA GLU A 3 -16.29 15.08 -8.65
C GLU A 3 -15.16 15.46 -9.63
N ILE A 4 -13.91 15.07 -9.38
CA ILE A 4 -12.74 15.46 -10.21
C ILE A 4 -12.91 15.02 -11.66
N TYR A 5 -13.47 13.84 -11.92
CA TYR A 5 -13.72 13.33 -13.27
C TYR A 5 -14.79 14.13 -14.06
N GLN A 6 -15.64 14.91 -13.36
CA GLN A 6 -16.68 15.77 -13.95
C GLN A 6 -16.19 17.18 -14.25
N LEU A 7 -14.95 17.51 -13.86
CA LEU A 7 -14.37 18.82 -14.11
C LEU A 7 -13.82 18.88 -15.53
N ASN A 8 -14.08 20.00 -16.24
CA ASN A 8 -13.39 20.27 -17.49
C ASN A 8 -11.92 20.69 -17.22
N LYS A 9 -11.09 20.75 -18.27
CA LYS A 9 -9.66 21.07 -18.14
C LYS A 9 -9.40 22.41 -17.44
N GLU A 10 -10.20 23.43 -17.69
CA GLU A 10 -10.02 24.75 -17.07
C GLU A 10 -10.39 24.73 -15.59
N GLU A 11 -11.52 24.09 -15.24
CA GLU A 11 -11.96 23.91 -13.85
C GLU A 11 -10.94 23.08 -13.06
N LEU A 12 -10.39 22.02 -13.70
CA LEU A 12 -9.38 21.16 -13.11
C LEU A 12 -8.10 21.92 -12.74
N PHE A 13 -7.55 22.71 -13.66
CA PHE A 13 -6.34 23.49 -13.39
C PHE A 13 -6.56 24.58 -12.35
N ARG A 14 -7.75 25.17 -12.28
CA ARG A 14 -8.10 26.14 -11.22
C ARG A 14 -8.18 25.48 -9.84
N THR A 15 -8.58 24.20 -9.77
CA THR A 15 -8.84 23.51 -8.52
C THR A 15 -7.61 22.74 -8.03
N CYS A 16 -6.92 22.06 -8.92
CA CYS A 16 -5.90 21.07 -8.55
C CYS A 16 -4.47 21.51 -8.82
N GLY A 17 -4.21 22.29 -9.88
CA GLY A 17 -2.82 22.56 -10.23
C GLY A 17 -2.61 23.57 -11.33
N ASN A 18 -1.44 23.52 -11.96
CA ASN A 18 -0.98 24.41 -13.03
C ASN A 18 -0.65 23.55 -14.27
N PRO A 19 -0.96 23.98 -15.50
CA PRO A 19 -0.56 23.30 -16.73
C PRO A 19 0.95 23.00 -16.86
N GLU A 20 1.80 23.80 -16.22
CA GLU A 20 3.25 23.59 -16.17
C GLU A 20 3.71 22.65 -15.05
N GLY A 21 2.76 22.04 -14.32
CA GLY A 21 3.02 21.23 -13.14
C GLY A 21 3.17 22.04 -11.86
N LEU A 22 3.21 21.35 -10.73
CA LEU A 22 3.44 21.99 -9.44
C LEU A 22 4.89 22.43 -9.31
N THR A 23 5.12 23.46 -8.49
CA THR A 23 6.49 23.73 -8.04
C THR A 23 6.93 22.69 -7.00
N THR A 24 8.25 22.45 -6.91
CA THR A 24 8.80 21.54 -5.89
C THR A 24 8.41 21.99 -4.48
N THR A 25 8.24 23.28 -4.25
CA THR A 25 7.83 23.83 -2.93
C THR A 25 6.38 23.48 -2.64
N ASP A 26 5.47 23.76 -3.60
CA ASP A 26 4.04 23.44 -3.44
C ASP A 26 3.81 21.93 -3.25
N ALA A 27 4.55 21.09 -3.98
CA ALA A 27 4.48 19.65 -3.83
C ALA A 27 4.87 19.20 -2.41
N LYS A 28 5.91 19.81 -1.81
CA LYS A 28 6.30 19.50 -0.44
C LYS A 28 5.26 19.95 0.59
N GLU A 29 4.67 21.12 0.42
CA GLU A 29 3.60 21.62 1.30
C GLU A 29 2.35 20.73 1.20
N ARG A 30 1.99 20.31 -0.01
CA ARG A 30 0.89 19.37 -0.24
C ARG A 30 1.18 18.01 0.39
N LEU A 31 2.39 17.49 0.27
CA LEU A 31 2.78 16.23 0.90
C LEU A 31 2.63 16.28 2.43
N GLN A 32 2.96 17.41 3.05
CA GLN A 32 2.75 17.61 4.49
C GLN A 32 1.26 17.68 4.85
N THR A 33 0.43 18.23 3.97
CA THR A 33 -1.00 18.45 4.20
C THR A 33 -1.81 17.16 3.96
N TYR A 34 -1.56 16.46 2.86
CA TYR A 34 -2.32 15.29 2.42
C TYR A 34 -1.70 13.97 2.87
N GLY A 35 -0.42 13.96 3.24
CA GLY A 35 0.34 12.75 3.55
C GLY A 35 0.86 12.03 2.30
N GLU A 36 1.54 10.91 2.52
CA GLU A 36 2.10 10.08 1.45
C GLU A 36 1.00 9.33 0.68
N ASN A 37 1.17 9.19 -0.63
CA ASN A 37 0.32 8.36 -1.49
C ASN A 37 0.63 6.88 -1.28
N THR A 38 0.16 6.35 -0.16
CA THR A 38 0.31 4.96 0.23
C THR A 38 -1.04 4.34 0.56
N LEU A 39 -1.22 3.08 0.21
CA LEU A 39 -2.37 2.33 0.67
C LEU A 39 -2.30 2.19 2.20
N VAL A 40 -3.46 2.22 2.85
CA VAL A 40 -3.54 2.02 4.31
C VAL A 40 -2.95 0.66 4.66
N GLU A 41 -1.73 0.64 5.14
CA GLU A 41 -1.12 -0.59 5.64
C GLU A 41 -1.79 -1.05 6.93
N GLN A 42 -2.00 -2.36 7.04
CA GLN A 42 -2.45 -2.94 8.30
C GLN A 42 -1.40 -2.64 9.38
N LYS A 43 -1.87 -2.23 10.56
CA LYS A 43 -0.98 -1.96 11.70
C LYS A 43 -0.14 -3.19 11.99
N LYS A 44 1.17 -3.03 11.94
CA LYS A 44 2.12 -4.08 12.33
C LYS A 44 1.85 -4.52 13.75
N GLN A 45 1.87 -5.83 13.98
CA GLN A 45 1.71 -6.37 15.32
C GLN A 45 2.93 -5.99 16.17
N SER A 46 2.69 -5.62 17.42
CA SER A 46 3.81 -5.39 18.35
C SER A 46 4.55 -6.70 18.62
N VAL A 47 5.85 -6.62 18.83
CA VAL A 47 6.69 -7.80 19.15
C VAL A 47 6.15 -8.56 20.37
N ALA A 48 5.63 -7.84 21.36
CA ALA A 48 5.00 -8.46 22.52
C ALA A 48 3.73 -9.25 22.13
N SER A 49 2.88 -8.68 21.25
CA SER A 49 1.70 -9.39 20.75
C SER A 49 2.08 -10.69 20.03
N VAL A 50 3.09 -10.61 19.16
CA VAL A 50 3.60 -11.77 18.43
C VAL A 50 4.12 -12.84 19.40
N PHE A 51 4.88 -12.44 20.42
CA PHE A 51 5.38 -13.36 21.45
C PHE A 51 4.25 -14.07 22.19
N PHE A 52 3.22 -13.36 22.65
CA PHE A 52 2.08 -13.97 23.33
C PHE A 52 1.23 -14.83 22.39
N HIS A 53 1.17 -14.50 21.10
CA HIS A 53 0.47 -15.35 20.12
C HIS A 53 1.14 -16.72 19.94
N GLN A 54 2.45 -16.87 20.21
CA GLN A 54 3.11 -18.16 20.15
C GLN A 54 2.51 -19.17 21.16
N PHE A 55 1.93 -18.69 22.26
CA PHE A 55 1.28 -19.57 23.25
C PHE A 55 -0.10 -20.09 22.81
N ALA A 56 -0.67 -19.53 21.75
CA ALA A 56 -1.91 -20.01 21.15
C ALA A 56 -1.68 -21.10 20.08
N ASP A 57 -0.43 -21.45 19.79
CA ASP A 57 -0.08 -22.54 18.88
C ASP A 57 -0.50 -23.89 19.47
N LEU A 58 -1.07 -24.76 18.62
CA LEU A 58 -1.57 -26.07 19.04
C LEU A 58 -0.49 -26.92 19.72
N LEU A 59 0.73 -26.91 19.19
CA LEU A 59 1.84 -27.66 19.79
C LEU A 59 2.17 -27.15 21.19
N VAL A 60 2.19 -25.83 21.36
CA VAL A 60 2.46 -25.21 22.67
C VAL A 60 1.35 -25.50 23.65
N ILE A 61 0.08 -25.51 23.23
CA ILE A 61 -1.07 -25.91 24.10
C ILE A 61 -0.91 -27.35 24.58
N ILE A 62 -0.50 -28.26 23.70
CA ILE A 62 -0.24 -29.66 24.07
C ILE A 62 0.92 -29.75 25.09
N LEU A 63 1.99 -29.00 24.89
CA LEU A 63 3.12 -28.94 25.83
C LEU A 63 2.71 -28.36 27.19
N ILE A 64 1.86 -27.33 27.20
CA ILE A 64 1.32 -26.77 28.44
C ILE A 64 0.48 -27.83 29.20
N ALA A 65 -0.39 -28.58 28.48
CA ALA A 65 -1.15 -29.66 29.07
C ALA A 65 -0.23 -30.75 29.65
N ALA A 66 0.83 -31.13 28.92
CA ALA A 66 1.83 -32.09 29.42
C ALA A 66 2.58 -31.56 30.65
N ALA A 67 2.91 -30.29 30.72
CA ALA A 67 3.54 -29.66 31.89
C ALA A 67 2.63 -29.71 33.12
N ILE A 68 1.33 -29.46 32.92
CA ILE A 68 0.33 -29.55 34.03
C ILE A 68 0.24 -30.99 34.57
N VAL A 69 0.17 -31.98 33.68
CA VAL A 69 0.14 -33.41 34.09
C VAL A 69 1.43 -33.81 34.82
N SER A 70 2.59 -33.38 34.29
CA SER A 70 3.90 -33.62 34.90
C SER A 70 3.99 -33.04 36.32
N MET A 71 3.50 -31.79 36.48
CA MET A 71 3.45 -31.12 37.78
C MET A 71 2.53 -31.86 38.76
N ALA A 72 1.34 -32.25 38.33
CA ALA A 72 0.39 -33.01 39.15
C ALA A 72 0.93 -34.37 39.58
N SER A 73 1.79 -34.99 38.78
CA SER A 73 2.48 -36.25 39.09
C SER A 73 3.72 -36.06 40.00
N GLY A 74 4.01 -34.84 40.46
CA GLY A 74 5.13 -34.54 41.35
C GLY A 74 6.50 -34.49 40.65
N ASN A 75 6.53 -34.51 39.31
CA ASN A 75 7.76 -34.55 38.52
C ASN A 75 8.21 -33.12 38.13
N ILE A 76 8.74 -32.40 39.13
CA ILE A 76 9.10 -30.97 38.98
C ILE A 76 10.21 -30.77 37.96
N GLU A 77 11.20 -31.67 37.89
CA GLU A 77 12.32 -31.53 36.93
C GLU A 77 11.83 -31.55 35.49
N SER A 78 10.95 -32.51 35.15
CA SER A 78 10.38 -32.59 33.80
C SER A 78 9.50 -31.36 33.49
N THR A 79 8.77 -30.83 34.44
CA THR A 79 7.95 -29.64 34.30
C THR A 79 8.81 -28.42 33.95
N ILE A 80 9.95 -28.22 34.63
CA ILE A 80 10.87 -27.12 34.36
C ILE A 80 11.44 -27.24 32.94
N VAL A 81 11.82 -28.43 32.50
CA VAL A 81 12.33 -28.66 31.17
C VAL A 81 11.28 -28.32 30.10
N ILE A 82 10.03 -28.76 30.30
CA ILE A 82 8.93 -28.44 29.36
C ILE A 82 8.71 -26.92 29.28
N PHE A 83 8.69 -26.20 30.40
CA PHE A 83 8.56 -24.74 30.39
C PHE A 83 9.72 -24.06 29.71
N ALA A 84 10.96 -24.50 29.92
CA ALA A 84 12.12 -23.95 29.22
C ALA A 84 12.01 -24.13 27.70
N VAL A 85 11.51 -25.29 27.24
CA VAL A 85 11.27 -25.54 25.80
C VAL A 85 10.18 -24.61 25.24
N ILE A 86 9.08 -24.44 25.99
CA ILE A 86 7.99 -23.53 25.57
C ILE A 86 8.51 -22.09 25.38
N ILE A 87 9.23 -21.58 26.38
CA ILE A 87 9.78 -20.21 26.34
C ILE A 87 10.77 -20.07 25.18
N MET A 88 11.68 -21.03 25.02
CA MET A 88 12.67 -21.01 23.94
C MET A 88 11.99 -21.05 22.58
N ASN A 89 10.95 -21.86 22.40
CA ASN A 89 10.17 -21.92 21.18
C ASN A 89 9.45 -20.59 20.90
N ALA A 90 8.84 -19.96 21.91
CA ALA A 90 8.19 -18.67 21.78
C ALA A 90 9.17 -17.55 21.37
N ILE A 91 10.39 -17.53 21.94
CA ILE A 91 11.44 -16.58 21.56
C ILE A 91 11.88 -16.83 20.13
N LEU A 92 12.15 -18.07 19.75
CA LEU A 92 12.58 -18.42 18.40
C LEU A 92 11.52 -18.06 17.34
N GLY A 93 10.26 -18.40 17.59
CA GLY A 93 9.15 -18.07 16.71
C GLY A 93 8.99 -16.54 16.55
N THR A 94 9.13 -15.78 17.64
CA THR A 94 9.09 -14.32 17.58
C THR A 94 10.24 -13.74 16.73
N ILE A 95 11.46 -14.25 16.91
CA ILE A 95 12.62 -13.81 16.10
C ILE A 95 12.41 -14.12 14.62
N GLN A 96 11.90 -15.32 14.30
CA GLN A 96 11.62 -15.72 12.92
C GLN A 96 10.56 -14.84 12.29
N TYR A 97 9.47 -14.53 13.01
CA TYR A 97 8.42 -13.63 12.54
C TYR A 97 8.97 -12.24 12.22
N VAL A 98 9.72 -11.61 13.14
CA VAL A 98 10.29 -10.28 12.96
C VAL A 98 11.28 -10.25 11.77
N LYS A 99 12.09 -11.30 11.59
CA LYS A 99 13.00 -11.40 10.44
C LYS A 99 12.24 -11.53 9.13
N ALA A 100 11.20 -12.35 9.08
CA ALA A 100 10.37 -12.54 7.89
C ALA A 100 9.67 -11.23 7.50
N GLU A 101 9.09 -10.52 8.48
CA GLU A 101 8.43 -9.24 8.24
C GLU A 101 9.40 -8.19 7.70
N LYS A 102 10.60 -8.08 8.29
CA LYS A 102 11.63 -7.16 7.80
C LYS A 102 12.08 -7.49 6.37
N SER A 103 12.18 -8.77 6.02
CA SER A 103 12.52 -9.19 4.65
C SER A 103 11.42 -8.81 3.66
N LEU A 104 10.15 -8.97 4.03
CA LEU A 104 9.01 -8.53 3.23
C LEU A 104 8.99 -7.01 3.04
N ASP A 105 9.26 -6.23 4.09
CA ASP A 105 9.36 -4.77 3.99
C ASP A 105 10.46 -4.34 3.02
N SER A 106 11.63 -4.98 3.07
CA SER A 106 12.73 -4.69 2.14
C SER A 106 12.37 -5.02 0.69
N LEU A 107 11.64 -6.11 0.46
CA LEU A 107 11.14 -6.45 -0.88
C LEU A 107 10.10 -5.43 -1.39
N LYS A 108 9.19 -4.98 -0.53
CA LYS A 108 8.22 -3.94 -0.87
C LYS A 108 8.92 -2.63 -1.26
N GLU A 109 9.94 -2.24 -0.52
CA GLU A 109 10.71 -1.03 -0.77
C GLU A 109 11.46 -1.08 -2.12
N LEU A 110 12.06 -2.23 -2.45
CA LEU A 110 12.72 -2.47 -3.74
C LEU A 110 11.74 -2.50 -4.93
N SER A 111 10.50 -2.89 -4.69
CA SER A 111 9.43 -3.00 -5.69
C SER A 111 8.53 -1.77 -5.72
N ALA A 112 8.82 -0.72 -4.94
CA ALA A 112 8.01 0.47 -4.90
C ALA A 112 7.95 1.11 -6.30
N PRO A 113 6.75 1.31 -6.87
CA PRO A 113 6.63 1.87 -8.18
C PRO A 113 7.10 3.33 -8.18
N LYS A 114 7.63 3.75 -9.32
CA LYS A 114 8.01 5.13 -9.58
C LYS A 114 7.01 5.77 -10.53
N ALA A 115 6.93 7.07 -10.50
CA ALA A 115 6.09 7.85 -11.39
C ALA A 115 6.90 8.96 -12.07
N LYS A 116 6.56 9.24 -13.32
CA LYS A 116 7.07 10.37 -14.04
C LYS A 116 6.10 11.52 -13.86
N VAL A 117 6.56 12.63 -13.32
CA VAL A 117 5.74 13.83 -13.06
C VAL A 117 6.34 15.04 -13.75
N LEU A 118 5.48 16.00 -14.05
CA LEU A 118 5.89 17.33 -14.49
C LEU A 118 5.88 18.25 -13.25
N ARG A 119 7.06 18.71 -12.82
CA ARG A 119 7.20 19.70 -11.76
C ARG A 119 8.24 20.75 -12.20
N ASP A 120 7.99 22.01 -11.83
CA ASP A 120 8.84 23.14 -12.23
C ASP A 120 9.05 23.22 -13.76
N GLY A 121 8.07 22.76 -14.56
CA GLY A 121 8.16 22.64 -16.01
C GLY A 121 9.11 21.56 -16.52
N ILE A 122 9.62 20.69 -15.64
CA ILE A 122 10.59 19.64 -15.99
C ILE A 122 10.02 18.26 -15.63
N LYS A 123 10.19 17.30 -16.56
CA LYS A 123 9.88 15.88 -16.30
C LYS A 123 10.85 15.32 -15.25
N GLN A 124 10.30 14.79 -14.18
CA GLN A 124 11.04 14.19 -13.06
C GLN A 124 10.49 12.81 -12.75
N GLU A 125 11.36 11.90 -12.32
CA GLU A 125 10.96 10.59 -11.81
C GLU A 125 11.01 10.61 -10.28
N ILE A 126 9.88 10.34 -9.65
CA ILE A 126 9.73 10.33 -8.19
C ILE A 126 9.18 8.99 -7.70
N ALA A 127 9.33 8.70 -6.41
CA ALA A 127 8.63 7.56 -5.81
C ALA A 127 7.12 7.80 -5.81
N SER A 128 6.32 6.75 -6.06
CA SER A 128 4.86 6.88 -6.11
C SER A 128 4.26 7.44 -4.82
N LYS A 129 4.88 7.19 -3.68
CA LYS A 129 4.46 7.72 -2.38
C LYS A 129 4.55 9.24 -2.26
N ASP A 130 5.40 9.87 -3.06
CA ASP A 130 5.65 11.32 -3.04
C ASP A 130 4.73 12.09 -4.03
N ILE A 131 3.80 11.39 -4.69
CA ILE A 131 2.78 11.99 -5.54
C ILE A 131 1.76 12.70 -4.65
N VAL A 132 1.37 13.89 -5.07
CA VAL A 132 0.39 14.70 -4.34
C VAL A 132 -0.76 15.13 -5.27
N PRO A 133 -1.95 15.43 -4.71
CA PRO A 133 -3.05 15.99 -5.50
C PRO A 133 -2.60 17.25 -6.25
N GLY A 134 -2.83 17.26 -7.57
CA GLY A 134 -2.42 18.33 -8.47
C GLY A 134 -1.11 18.10 -9.21
N ASP A 135 -0.41 17.00 -8.97
CA ASP A 135 0.69 16.57 -9.82
C ASP A 135 0.18 16.19 -11.23
N ILE A 136 0.96 16.48 -12.24
CA ILE A 136 0.74 15.99 -13.60
C ILE A 136 1.59 14.75 -13.81
N LEU A 137 0.92 13.60 -14.02
CA LEU A 137 1.58 12.34 -14.32
C LEU A 137 1.78 12.19 -15.83
N LEU A 138 2.97 11.76 -16.22
CA LEU A 138 3.32 11.42 -17.58
C LEU A 138 3.38 9.90 -17.72
N LEU A 139 2.40 9.32 -18.41
CA LEU A 139 2.27 7.88 -18.58
C LEU A 139 2.81 7.44 -19.93
N GLU A 140 3.57 6.37 -19.93
CA GLU A 140 4.09 5.70 -21.14
C GLU A 140 3.61 4.25 -21.16
N ALA A 141 3.67 3.60 -22.32
CA ALA A 141 3.27 2.21 -22.45
C ALA A 141 4.10 1.30 -21.53
N GLY A 142 3.40 0.51 -20.70
CA GLY A 142 4.00 -0.36 -19.71
C GLY A 142 4.16 0.26 -18.32
N ASP A 143 3.89 1.57 -18.15
CA ASP A 143 3.89 2.20 -16.83
C ASP A 143 2.72 1.70 -15.99
N MET A 144 2.93 1.60 -14.68
CA MET A 144 1.88 1.34 -13.72
C MET A 144 1.21 2.66 -13.34
N ILE A 145 -0.12 2.69 -13.34
CA ILE A 145 -0.89 3.82 -12.81
C ILE A 145 -0.85 3.75 -11.29
N VAL A 146 -0.24 4.73 -10.67
CA VAL A 146 0.10 4.74 -9.24
C VAL A 146 -0.76 5.69 -8.41
N ALA A 147 -1.65 6.44 -9.06
CA ALA A 147 -2.60 7.34 -8.40
C ALA A 147 -3.84 7.53 -9.28
N ASP A 148 -4.96 7.85 -8.65
CA ASP A 148 -6.16 8.27 -9.38
C ASP A 148 -5.93 9.64 -10.02
N GLY A 149 -6.40 9.81 -11.24
CA GLY A 149 -6.21 11.04 -11.98
C GLY A 149 -7.26 11.29 -13.05
N ARG A 150 -7.33 12.52 -13.53
CA ARG A 150 -8.14 12.94 -14.68
C ARG A 150 -7.22 13.09 -15.88
N ILE A 151 -7.57 12.45 -16.99
CA ILE A 151 -6.79 12.57 -18.23
C ILE A 151 -6.95 13.98 -18.79
N ILE A 152 -5.86 14.67 -18.99
CA ILE A 152 -5.81 16.02 -19.57
C ILE A 152 -5.37 16.03 -21.02
N GLU A 153 -4.61 15.03 -21.44
CA GLU A 153 -4.15 14.84 -22.82
C GLU A 153 -3.98 13.35 -23.09
N ASN A 154 -4.42 12.90 -24.25
CA ASN A 154 -4.45 11.49 -24.60
C ASN A 154 -3.92 11.24 -26.02
N PHE A 155 -3.10 10.20 -26.16
CA PHE A 155 -2.57 9.69 -27.43
C PHE A 155 -2.88 8.19 -27.55
N SER A 156 -4.16 7.83 -27.71
CA SER A 156 -4.62 6.44 -27.81
C SER A 156 -4.27 5.59 -26.55
N LEU A 157 -4.54 6.14 -25.37
CA LEU A 157 -4.27 5.48 -24.10
C LEU A 157 -5.19 4.28 -23.92
N GLN A 158 -4.59 3.12 -23.67
CA GLN A 158 -5.29 1.91 -23.25
C GLN A 158 -4.78 1.48 -21.89
N VAL A 159 -5.70 1.12 -21.00
CA VAL A 159 -5.41 0.72 -19.64
C VAL A 159 -5.95 -0.68 -19.36
N ASN A 160 -5.15 -1.51 -18.71
CA ASN A 160 -5.60 -2.78 -18.19
C ASN A 160 -6.20 -2.56 -16.79
N GLU A 161 -7.50 -2.73 -16.68
CA GLU A 161 -8.26 -2.55 -15.43
C GLU A 161 -8.66 -3.89 -14.78
N SER A 162 -7.99 -4.98 -15.12
CA SER A 162 -8.34 -6.32 -14.64
C SER A 162 -8.35 -6.47 -13.12
N SER A 163 -7.53 -5.69 -12.41
CA SER A 163 -7.52 -5.66 -10.96
C SER A 163 -8.73 -4.96 -10.35
N LEU A 164 -9.42 -4.11 -11.11
CA LEU A 164 -10.56 -3.32 -10.67
C LEU A 164 -11.89 -3.94 -11.11
N THR A 165 -11.98 -4.32 -12.39
CA THR A 165 -13.22 -4.82 -13.01
C THR A 165 -13.27 -6.34 -13.09
N GLY A 166 -12.12 -7.02 -13.00
CA GLY A 166 -11.98 -8.46 -13.24
C GLY A 166 -11.90 -8.84 -14.74
N GLU A 167 -12.02 -7.88 -15.64
CA GLU A 167 -11.93 -8.11 -17.08
C GLU A 167 -10.49 -7.96 -17.57
N SER A 168 -10.01 -8.93 -18.35
CA SER A 168 -8.61 -8.93 -18.83
C SER A 168 -8.39 -8.12 -20.12
N THR A 169 -9.43 -7.50 -20.64
CA THR A 169 -9.36 -6.66 -21.86
C THR A 169 -8.89 -5.26 -21.52
N ASN A 170 -8.06 -4.67 -22.39
CA ASN A 170 -7.68 -3.29 -22.27
C ASN A 170 -8.88 -2.38 -22.56
N VAL A 171 -9.02 -1.31 -21.81
CA VAL A 171 -10.07 -0.30 -21.96
C VAL A 171 -9.45 0.95 -22.58
N ASP A 172 -10.08 1.46 -23.63
CA ASP A 172 -9.70 2.74 -24.21
C ASP A 172 -10.07 3.88 -23.29
N LYS A 173 -9.14 4.77 -23.06
CA LYS A 173 -9.33 5.99 -22.26
C LYS A 173 -9.15 7.21 -23.11
N ASP A 174 -9.91 8.26 -22.82
CA ASP A 174 -9.79 9.53 -23.52
C ASP A 174 -9.87 10.74 -22.58
N ASP A 175 -9.73 11.94 -23.10
CA ASP A 175 -9.77 13.17 -22.33
C ASP A 175 -11.13 13.89 -22.41
N SER A 176 -12.20 13.19 -22.83
CA SER A 176 -13.55 13.74 -22.94
C SER A 176 -14.14 14.14 -21.59
N ASP A 177 -15.02 15.13 -21.61
CA ASP A 177 -15.68 15.59 -20.38
C ASP A 177 -16.89 14.69 -20.10
N ILE A 178 -16.93 14.10 -18.90
CA ILE A 178 -18.06 13.34 -18.36
C ILE A 178 -18.82 14.27 -17.44
N THR A 179 -20.07 14.61 -17.79
CA THR A 179 -20.92 15.51 -17.00
C THR A 179 -21.91 14.78 -16.10
N GLU A 180 -22.17 13.51 -16.40
CA GLU A 180 -23.12 12.66 -15.68
C GLU A 180 -22.42 11.88 -14.56
N ASP A 181 -23.20 11.38 -13.61
CA ASP A 181 -22.69 10.46 -12.59
C ASP A 181 -22.64 9.05 -13.19
N VAL A 182 -21.43 8.52 -13.36
CA VAL A 182 -21.17 7.21 -13.96
C VAL A 182 -20.46 6.29 -12.97
N ALA A 183 -20.71 4.98 -13.11
CA ALA A 183 -20.04 3.99 -12.31
C ALA A 183 -18.52 4.00 -12.55
N LEU A 184 -17.74 3.50 -11.58
CA LEU A 184 -16.28 3.56 -11.63
C LEU A 184 -15.69 2.89 -12.90
N GLY A 185 -16.26 1.76 -13.33
CA GLY A 185 -15.82 1.06 -14.55
C GLY A 185 -16.17 1.77 -15.85
N ASP A 186 -17.09 2.72 -15.82
CA ASP A 186 -17.53 3.49 -17.00
C ASP A 186 -16.80 4.85 -17.14
N ARG A 187 -15.90 5.16 -16.20
CA ARG A 187 -15.09 6.38 -16.24
C ARG A 187 -13.93 6.20 -17.23
N ILE A 188 -14.06 6.82 -18.38
CA ILE A 188 -13.08 6.71 -19.47
C ILE A 188 -12.04 7.83 -19.47
N ASN A 189 -12.16 8.82 -18.56
CA ASN A 189 -11.37 10.07 -18.58
C ASN A 189 -10.41 10.27 -17.39
#